data_3e3a607a9f80fc9ddffe2f1a7516ef70
#
_entry.id   3e3a607a9f80fc9ddffe2f1a7516ef70
#
_cell.length_a   1.000
_cell.length_b   1.000
_cell.length_c   1.000
_cell.angle_alpha   90.00
_cell.angle_beta   90.00
_cell.angle_gamma   90.00
#
_symmetry.space_group_name_H-M   'P 1'
#
loop_
_entity.id
_entity.type
_entity.pdbx_description
1 polymer ?
#
loop_
_entity_poly.entity_id
_entity_poly.type
_entity_poly.pdbx_seq_one_letter_code
_entity_poly.pdbx_strand_id
1 'polypeptide(L)' 'MPFKKVFEAICETDWPENCGKFKEEDGGQALIATISDESPPNPQGQMFVRIQSWDEACEHKEARQIEGKRVRVTIEEI' A
#
# COMPACT_ATOMS: atom_id res chain seq x y z
N MET A 1 3.70 -27.67 -4.76
CA MET A 1 4.16 -26.49 -5.52
C MET A 1 4.16 -25.27 -4.65
N PRO A 2 5.24 -24.51 -4.60
CA PRO A 2 5.23 -23.26 -3.85
C PRO A 2 4.23 -22.27 -4.45
N PHE A 3 3.63 -21.48 -3.58
CA PHE A 3 2.67 -20.49 -3.99
C PHE A 3 3.38 -19.30 -4.63
N LYS A 4 2.81 -18.82 -5.73
CA LYS A 4 3.27 -17.58 -6.37
C LYS A 4 2.07 -16.88 -6.99
N LYS A 5 1.94 -15.60 -6.69
CA LYS A 5 0.91 -14.76 -7.30
C LYS A 5 1.53 -13.44 -7.74
N VAL A 6 1.14 -13.03 -8.95
CA VAL A 6 1.58 -11.75 -9.52
C VAL A 6 0.33 -11.00 -9.99
N PHE A 7 0.23 -9.73 -9.62
CA PHE A 7 -0.82 -8.88 -10.18
C PHE A 7 -0.31 -7.45 -10.30
N GLU A 8 -1.02 -6.67 -11.10
CA GLU A 8 -0.69 -5.26 -11.33
C GLU A 8 -1.92 -4.41 -11.05
N ALA A 9 -1.72 -3.30 -10.37
CA ALA A 9 -2.81 -2.39 -10.06
C ALA A 9 -2.24 -1.03 -9.66
N ILE A 10 -3.12 -0.04 -9.59
CA ILE A 10 -2.76 1.30 -9.12
C ILE A 10 -2.55 1.25 -7.60
N CYS A 11 -1.46 1.85 -7.16
CA CYS A 11 -1.19 2.01 -5.74
C CYS A 11 -1.98 3.21 -5.22
N GLU A 12 -3.00 2.96 -4.40
CA GLU A 12 -3.81 4.01 -3.80
C GLU A 12 -3.30 4.32 -2.41
N THR A 13 -3.13 5.59 -2.10
CA THR A 13 -2.63 6.00 -0.81
C THR A 13 -3.69 6.73 -0.01
N ASP A 14 -3.66 6.51 1.30
CA ASP A 14 -4.55 7.17 2.24
C ASP A 14 -3.70 7.92 3.26
N TRP A 15 -3.75 9.23 3.21
CA TRP A 15 -2.99 10.11 4.08
C TRP A 15 -3.77 10.39 5.36
N PRO A 16 -3.14 10.26 6.52
CA PRO A 16 -3.80 10.68 7.75
C PRO A 16 -4.03 12.20 7.72
N GLU A 17 -5.21 12.62 8.17
CA GLU A 17 -5.64 14.02 8.10
C GLU A 17 -4.68 14.98 8.79
N ASN A 18 -4.09 14.55 9.88
CA ASN A 18 -3.21 15.39 10.69
C ASN A 18 -1.72 15.12 10.45
N CYS A 19 -1.40 14.49 9.34
CA CYS A 19 -0.01 14.24 8.97
C CYS A 19 0.72 15.57 8.79
N GLY A 20 1.80 15.73 9.52
CA GLY A 20 2.57 16.98 9.51
C GLY A 20 2.07 18.08 10.43
N LYS A 21 0.84 17.96 10.95
CA LYS A 21 0.26 18.95 11.84
C LYS A 21 0.35 18.53 13.30
N PHE A 22 0.01 17.30 13.59
CA PHE A 22 -0.05 16.77 14.95
C PHE A 22 0.74 15.47 15.01
N LYS A 23 2.05 15.60 14.89
CA LYS A 23 2.97 14.44 14.85
C LYS A 23 2.94 13.61 16.12
N GLU A 24 2.52 14.20 17.22
CA GLU A 24 2.46 13.52 18.51
C GLU A 24 1.19 12.68 18.68
N GLU A 25 0.21 12.89 17.81
CA GLU A 25 -1.03 12.13 17.88
C GLU A 25 -0.94 10.82 17.10
N ASP A 26 -1.72 9.84 17.52
CA ASP A 26 -1.77 8.55 16.88
C ASP A 26 -2.15 8.66 15.41
N GLY A 27 -1.41 7.97 14.56
CA GLY A 27 -1.68 7.89 13.14
C GLY A 27 -1.21 9.07 12.32
N GLY A 28 -0.73 10.14 12.98
CA GLY A 28 -0.29 11.31 12.26
C GLY A 28 0.93 11.09 11.38
N GLN A 29 1.72 10.07 11.69
CA GLN A 29 2.94 9.76 10.96
C GLN A 29 2.81 8.60 10.00
N ALA A 30 1.66 7.97 9.92
CA ALA A 30 1.49 6.78 9.10
C ALA A 30 0.82 7.08 7.76
N LEU A 31 1.35 6.52 6.71
CA LEU A 31 0.74 6.52 5.38
C LEU A 31 0.40 5.08 5.02
N ILE A 32 -0.81 4.85 4.56
CA ILE A 32 -1.24 3.52 4.13
C ILE A 32 -1.40 3.51 2.62
N ALA A 33 -0.73 2.59 1.97
CA ALA A 33 -0.85 2.36 0.53
C ALA A 33 -1.50 0.99 0.30
N THR A 34 -2.50 0.96 -0.58
CA THR A 34 -3.23 -0.27 -0.88
C THR A 34 -3.13 -0.57 -2.37
N ILE A 35 -2.78 -1.80 -2.69
CA ILE A 35 -2.70 -2.28 -4.07
C ILE A 35 -3.65 -3.47 -4.17
N SER A 36 -4.75 -3.30 -4.91
CA SER A 36 -5.82 -4.30 -4.99
C SER A 36 -5.78 -5.01 -6.32
N ASP A 37 -5.88 -6.34 -6.28
CA ASP A 37 -5.99 -7.14 -7.49
C ASP A 37 -7.38 -6.90 -8.10
N GLU A 38 -7.41 -6.19 -9.21
CA GLU A 38 -8.65 -5.83 -9.91
C GLU A 38 -9.12 -6.89 -10.91
N SER A 39 -8.45 -8.03 -10.95
CA SER A 39 -8.83 -9.13 -11.86
C SER A 39 -10.27 -9.53 -11.60
N PRO A 40 -11.10 -9.65 -12.67
CA PRO A 40 -12.52 -9.93 -12.51
C PRO A 40 -12.78 -11.37 -12.18
N PRO A 41 -14.06 -11.66 -11.80
CA PRO A 41 -14.31 -12.06 -10.43
C PRO A 41 -13.50 -13.28 -10.09
N ASN A 42 -12.75 -13.17 -9.03
CA ASN A 42 -11.94 -14.28 -8.57
C ASN A 42 -12.77 -15.12 -7.59
N PRO A 43 -13.18 -16.34 -7.95
CA PRO A 43 -13.99 -17.16 -7.06
C PRO A 43 -13.25 -17.60 -5.81
N GLN A 44 -11.94 -17.45 -5.78
CA GLN A 44 -11.12 -17.78 -4.63
C GLN A 44 -10.90 -16.58 -3.69
N GLY A 45 -11.51 -15.47 -4.00
CA GLY A 45 -11.37 -14.25 -3.20
C GLY A 45 -10.45 -13.24 -3.86
N GLN A 46 -10.70 -11.98 -3.55
CA GLN A 46 -9.88 -10.89 -4.06
C GLN A 46 -8.72 -10.63 -3.10
N MET A 47 -7.51 -10.57 -3.61
CA MET A 47 -6.34 -10.22 -2.81
C MET A 47 -6.02 -8.74 -2.94
N PHE A 48 -5.58 -8.15 -1.85
CA PHE A 48 -4.98 -6.83 -1.88
C PHE A 48 -3.81 -6.79 -0.91
N VAL A 49 -2.86 -5.93 -1.22
CA VAL A 49 -1.66 -5.74 -0.39
C VAL A 49 -1.73 -4.35 0.21
N ARG A 50 -1.54 -4.29 1.52
CA ARG A 50 -1.50 -3.02 2.25
C ARG A 50 -0.09 -2.80 2.76
N ILE A 51 0.46 -1.64 2.44
CA ILE A 51 1.80 -1.23 2.89
C ILE A 51 1.60 -0.05 3.83
N GLN A 52 2.21 -0.12 5.00
CA GLN A 52 2.19 0.99 5.94
C GLN A 52 3.58 1.61 5.99
N SER A 53 3.67 2.88 5.67
CA SER A 53 4.89 3.64 5.79
C SER A 53 4.83 4.47 7.06
N TRP A 54 5.85 4.34 7.90
CA TRP A 54 5.95 5.11 9.13
C TRP A 54 7.10 6.11 9.00
N ASP A 55 6.81 7.38 9.22
CA ASP A 55 7.84 8.42 9.13
C ASP A 55 7.47 9.56 10.07
N GLU A 56 8.33 9.83 11.05
CA GLU A 56 8.10 10.90 12.02
C GLU A 56 8.00 12.28 11.37
N ALA A 57 8.73 12.49 10.28
CA ALA A 57 8.67 13.75 9.53
C ALA A 57 7.46 13.84 8.63
N CYS A 58 6.71 12.73 8.49
CA CYS A 58 5.53 12.63 7.63
C CYS A 58 5.82 12.93 6.16
N GLU A 59 7.02 12.64 5.69
CA GLU A 59 7.41 12.85 4.31
C GLU A 59 7.16 11.64 3.42
N HIS A 60 7.37 10.43 3.94
CA HIS A 60 7.12 9.14 3.26
C HIS A 60 7.73 9.09 1.86
N LYS A 61 9.02 9.41 1.75
CA LYS A 61 9.67 9.59 0.45
C LYS A 61 9.60 8.38 -0.47
N GLU A 62 9.73 7.18 0.08
CA GLU A 62 9.65 5.96 -0.75
C GLU A 62 8.23 5.66 -1.18
N ALA A 63 7.27 5.75 -0.26
CA ALA A 63 5.87 5.48 -0.58
C ALA A 63 5.33 6.47 -1.61
N ARG A 64 5.78 7.72 -1.54
CA ARG A 64 5.37 8.74 -2.51
C ARG A 64 5.83 8.43 -3.93
N GLN A 65 6.91 7.68 -4.09
CA GLN A 65 7.40 7.34 -5.41
C GLN A 65 6.44 6.46 -6.20
N ILE A 66 5.63 5.67 -5.50
CA ILE A 66 4.67 4.78 -6.15
C ILE A 66 3.22 5.24 -6.01
N GLU A 67 3.00 6.35 -5.33
CA GLU A 67 1.66 6.90 -5.13
C GLU A 67 0.97 7.20 -6.47
N GLY A 68 -0.21 6.62 -6.66
CA GLY A 68 -1.00 6.82 -7.88
C GLY A 68 -0.44 6.13 -9.12
N LYS A 69 0.64 5.38 -9.00
CA LYS A 69 1.25 4.70 -10.13
C LYS A 69 0.81 3.25 -10.21
N ARG A 70 0.84 2.72 -11.43
CA ARG A 70 0.61 1.29 -11.63
C ARG A 70 1.85 0.52 -11.22
N VAL A 71 1.66 -0.44 -10.33
CA VAL A 71 2.76 -1.24 -9.79
C VAL A 71 2.47 -2.72 -9.94
N ARG A 72 3.52 -3.51 -9.96
CA ARG A 72 3.43 -4.97 -9.98
C ARG A 72 3.70 -5.50 -8.58
N VAL A 73 2.81 -6.36 -8.11
CA VAL A 73 2.97 -7.06 -6.83
C VAL A 73 3.30 -8.51 -7.12
N THR A 74 4.35 -9.01 -6.49
CA THR A 74 4.73 -10.43 -6.58
C THR A 74 4.77 -10.98 -5.17
N ILE A 75 4.02 -12.06 -4.95
CA ILE A 75 4.02 -12.78 -3.68
C ILE A 75 4.52 -14.17 -3.98
N GLU A 76 5.59 -14.55 -3.33
CA GLU A 76 6.24 -15.84 -3.59
C GLU A 76 6.57 -16.53 -2.29
N GLU A 77 6.15 -17.78 -2.20
CA GLU A 77 6.50 -18.62 -1.06
C GLU A 77 7.96 -19.06 -1.18
N ILE A 78 8.69 -18.93 -0.11
CA ILE A 78 10.11 -19.27 -0.08
C ILE A 78 10.39 -20.51 0.76
#